data_a109c62a0c36bf4c18a47941193e3851
#
_entry.id   a109c62a0c36bf4c18a47941193e3851
#
_cell.length_a   1.000
_cell.length_b   1.000
_cell.length_c   1.000
_cell.angle_alpha   90.00
_cell.angle_beta   90.00
_cell.angle_gamma   90.00
#
_symmetry.space_group_name_H-M   'P 1'
#
loop_
_entity.id
_entity.type
_entity.pdbx_description
1 polymer ?
#
loop_
_entity_poly.entity_id
_entity_poly.type
_entity_poly.pdbx_seq_one_letter_code
_entity_poly.pdbx_strand_id
1 'polypeptide(L)'
;MSWVILSEEMGTAVLSRFVDTIPECTVAVVGGPGEAPLRTIQLVGDTTLTGIERREVFVDARYATTADLRTTAGEKEIAANVETVIEMQLSDSPGCVYGEDFTLGDIVTVDAGIYGKYDIEVVSAEINYTADRRDIIIILGSEGTNIVRMIKDVAKNNPVLRV
;
A
#
# COMPACT_ATOMS: atom_id res chain seq x y z
N MET A 1 5.03 3.21 19.21
CA MET A 1 3.97 4.24 19.24
C MET A 1 4.59 5.51 18.72
N SER A 2 4.12 6.02 17.61
CA SER A 2 4.63 7.27 17.05
C SER A 2 4.23 8.46 17.91
N TRP A 3 5.14 9.43 18.05
CA TRP A 3 4.90 10.69 18.73
C TRP A 3 4.19 11.70 17.83
N VAL A 4 4.35 11.50 16.52
CA VAL A 4 3.87 12.43 15.50
C VAL A 4 2.48 12.01 15.05
N ILE A 5 1.53 12.93 15.19
CA ILE A 5 0.16 12.74 14.71
C ILE A 5 -0.11 13.75 13.61
N LEU A 6 -0.39 13.24 12.42
CA LEU A 6 -0.78 14.02 11.25
C LEU A 6 -2.31 14.07 11.19
N SER A 7 -2.89 15.27 11.31
CA SER A 7 -4.34 15.45 11.39
C SER A 7 -4.74 16.84 10.91
N GLU A 8 -5.83 16.90 10.14
CA GLU A 8 -6.44 18.19 9.78
C GLU A 8 -7.05 18.88 11.01
N GLU A 9 -7.66 18.11 11.92
CA GLU A 9 -8.27 18.66 13.13
C GLU A 9 -7.23 19.30 14.04
N MET A 10 -6.03 18.75 14.11
CA MET A 10 -4.92 19.31 14.87
C MET A 10 -4.16 20.40 14.10
N GLY A 11 -4.45 20.58 12.83
CA GLY A 11 -3.78 21.55 11.96
C GLY A 11 -2.33 21.20 11.62
N THR A 12 -1.91 19.93 11.82
CA THR A 12 -0.54 19.46 11.55
C THR A 12 -0.34 19.07 10.09
N ALA A 13 -1.39 18.63 9.42
CA ALA A 13 -1.35 18.28 8.00
C ALA A 13 -2.75 18.40 7.37
N VAL A 14 -2.80 18.55 6.07
CA VAL A 14 -4.03 18.55 5.27
C VAL A 14 -4.04 17.30 4.40
N LEU A 15 -5.13 16.53 4.45
CA LEU A 15 -5.31 15.33 3.63
C LEU A 15 -5.56 15.72 2.17
N SER A 16 -4.63 15.39 1.28
CA SER A 16 -4.74 15.66 -0.15
C SER A 16 -5.35 14.47 -0.90
N ARG A 17 -5.01 13.26 -0.47
CA ARG A 17 -5.46 12.03 -1.13
C ARG A 17 -5.51 10.87 -0.15
N PHE A 18 -6.56 10.07 -0.24
CA PHE A 18 -6.70 8.79 0.45
C PHE A 18 -7.08 7.71 -0.55
N VAL A 19 -6.30 6.65 -0.62
CA VAL A 19 -6.58 5.47 -1.44
C VAL A 19 -6.45 4.25 -0.54
N ASP A 20 -7.52 3.50 -0.46
CA ASP A 20 -7.54 2.21 0.21
C ASP A 20 -8.09 1.18 -0.77
N THR A 21 -7.21 0.26 -1.17
CA THR A 21 -7.56 -0.72 -2.20
C THR A 21 -8.03 -2.01 -1.53
N ILE A 22 -9.27 -2.36 -1.76
CA ILE A 22 -9.86 -3.61 -1.28
C ILE A 22 -9.21 -4.79 -2.02
N PRO A 23 -8.82 -5.87 -1.32
CA PRO A 23 -8.25 -7.07 -1.94
C PRO A 23 -9.14 -7.58 -3.08
N GLU A 24 -8.56 -7.92 -4.23
CA GLU A 24 -9.31 -8.49 -5.35
C GLU A 24 -9.88 -9.88 -5.01
N CYS A 25 -9.17 -10.64 -4.18
CA CYS A 25 -9.59 -11.94 -3.70
C CYS A 25 -9.47 -12.03 -2.18
N THR A 26 -10.31 -12.85 -1.56
CA THR A 26 -10.33 -13.13 -0.12
C THR A 26 -9.98 -14.57 0.20
N VAL A 27 -10.05 -15.43 -0.81
CA VAL A 27 -9.70 -16.86 -0.72
C VAL A 27 -8.90 -17.26 -1.96
N ALA A 28 -7.74 -17.85 -1.75
CA ALA A 28 -6.94 -18.44 -2.82
C ALA A 28 -7.11 -19.96 -2.84
N VAL A 29 -7.46 -20.50 -4.00
CA VAL A 29 -7.50 -21.94 -4.28
C VAL A 29 -6.15 -22.30 -4.88
N VAL A 30 -5.23 -22.82 -4.07
CA VAL A 30 -3.85 -23.10 -4.47
C VAL A 30 -3.73 -24.52 -4.98
N GLY A 31 -3.39 -24.66 -6.26
CA GLY A 31 -3.08 -25.93 -6.90
C GLY A 31 -1.60 -26.26 -6.78
N GLY A 32 -1.25 -27.22 -5.93
CA GLY A 32 0.09 -27.75 -5.75
C GLY A 32 0.53 -28.70 -6.87
N PRO A 33 1.56 -29.55 -6.64
CA PRO A 33 2.04 -30.53 -7.61
C PRO A 33 0.99 -31.60 -7.90
N GLY A 34 1.18 -32.29 -9.02
CA GLY A 34 0.30 -33.34 -9.53
C GLY A 34 -0.54 -32.87 -10.71
N GLU A 35 -1.22 -33.83 -11.32
CA GLU A 35 -2.18 -33.57 -12.40
C GLU A 35 -3.56 -34.05 -11.96
N ALA A 36 -4.60 -33.46 -12.54
CA ALA A 36 -5.98 -33.89 -12.26
C ALA A 36 -6.16 -35.36 -12.60
N PRO A 37 -6.80 -36.16 -11.71
CA PRO A 37 -7.47 -35.82 -10.45
C PRO A 37 -6.58 -35.87 -9.19
N LEU A 38 -5.28 -36.13 -9.33
CA LEU A 38 -4.35 -36.32 -8.22
C LEU A 38 -3.68 -35.02 -7.73
N ARG A 39 -4.09 -33.92 -8.29
CA ARG A 39 -3.52 -32.60 -7.93
C ARG A 39 -3.90 -32.22 -6.50
N THR A 40 -2.91 -31.84 -5.71
CA THR A 40 -3.15 -31.34 -4.35
C THR A 40 -3.77 -29.94 -4.42
N ILE A 41 -4.92 -29.75 -3.78
CA ILE A 41 -5.59 -28.45 -3.69
C ILE A 41 -5.61 -28.02 -2.22
N GLN A 42 -5.33 -26.76 -1.97
CA GLN A 42 -5.37 -26.15 -0.65
C GLN A 42 -6.08 -24.79 -0.73
N LEU A 43 -6.99 -24.55 0.22
CA LEU A 43 -7.62 -23.23 0.39
C LEU A 43 -6.80 -22.41 1.37
N VAL A 44 -6.57 -21.14 1.04
CA VAL A 44 -5.83 -20.18 1.84
C VAL A 44 -6.67 -18.90 1.95
N GLY A 45 -6.65 -18.26 3.10
CA GLY A 45 -7.44 -17.07 3.40
C GLY A 45 -8.65 -17.37 4.28
N ASP A 46 -9.60 -16.46 4.36
CA ASP A 46 -10.78 -16.61 5.21
C ASP A 46 -11.86 -17.45 4.52
N THR A 47 -11.82 -18.75 4.79
CA THR A 47 -12.76 -19.71 4.24
C THR A 47 -14.16 -19.63 4.86
N THR A 48 -14.36 -18.83 5.90
CA THR A 48 -15.66 -18.62 6.56
C THR A 48 -16.56 -17.65 5.80
N LEU A 49 -15.96 -16.81 4.93
CA LEU A 49 -16.67 -15.85 4.11
C LEU A 49 -17.63 -16.54 3.12
N THR A 50 -18.78 -15.91 2.89
CA THR A 50 -19.82 -16.39 1.99
C THR A 50 -20.37 -15.28 1.10
N GLY A 51 -21.07 -15.63 0.03
CA GLY A 51 -21.71 -14.68 -0.87
C GLY A 51 -20.71 -13.75 -1.54
N ILE A 52 -21.02 -12.46 -1.60
CA ILE A 52 -20.22 -11.43 -2.29
C ILE A 52 -18.89 -11.13 -1.59
N GLU A 53 -18.78 -11.42 -0.31
CA GLU A 53 -17.55 -11.22 0.45
C GLU A 53 -16.50 -12.28 0.13
N ARG A 54 -16.94 -13.44 -0.33
CA ARG A 54 -16.05 -14.53 -0.75
C ARG A 54 -15.69 -14.36 -2.23
N ARG A 55 -14.49 -13.90 -2.48
CA ARG A 55 -13.93 -13.76 -3.83
C ARG A 55 -12.76 -14.72 -3.97
N GLU A 56 -12.89 -15.68 -4.87
CA GLU A 56 -11.92 -16.75 -5.05
C GLU A 56 -11.00 -16.48 -6.25
N VAL A 57 -9.72 -16.82 -6.08
CA VAL A 57 -8.73 -16.83 -7.16
C VAL A 57 -8.07 -18.21 -7.20
N PHE A 58 -7.77 -18.71 -8.38
CA PHE A 58 -6.98 -19.92 -8.56
C PHE A 58 -5.50 -19.59 -8.75
N VAL A 59 -4.64 -20.18 -7.91
CA VAL A 59 -3.18 -20.01 -7.96
C VAL A 59 -2.52 -21.30 -8.40
N ASP A 60 -1.87 -21.33 -9.55
CA ASP A 60 -1.09 -22.47 -10.01
C ASP A 60 0.31 -22.46 -9.37
N ALA A 61 0.47 -23.25 -8.31
CA ALA A 61 1.71 -23.36 -7.54
C ALA A 61 2.29 -24.78 -7.58
N ARG A 62 2.52 -25.35 -8.77
CA ARG A 62 3.06 -26.71 -8.96
C ARG A 62 4.42 -26.92 -8.27
N TYR A 63 5.17 -25.85 -8.06
CA TYR A 63 6.42 -25.86 -7.31
C TYR A 63 6.23 -26.04 -5.80
N ALA A 64 5.04 -25.75 -5.29
CA ALA A 64 4.73 -25.75 -3.87
C ALA A 64 4.42 -27.19 -3.37
N THR A 65 5.48 -27.94 -3.12
CA THR A 65 5.40 -29.35 -2.70
C THR A 65 4.90 -29.53 -1.27
N THR A 66 5.11 -28.54 -0.40
CA THR A 66 4.68 -28.56 1.01
C THR A 66 3.43 -27.72 1.24
N ALA A 67 2.72 -27.96 2.34
CA ALA A 67 1.56 -27.16 2.73
C ALA A 67 1.94 -25.69 2.98
N ASP A 68 3.08 -25.45 3.63
CA ASP A 68 3.57 -24.10 3.95
C ASP A 68 3.85 -23.29 2.69
N LEU A 69 4.47 -23.90 1.67
CA LEU A 69 4.71 -23.22 0.39
C LEU A 69 3.40 -22.87 -0.33
N ARG A 70 2.39 -23.73 -0.23
CA ARG A 70 1.06 -23.42 -0.79
C ARG A 70 0.36 -22.31 -0.02
N THR A 71 0.46 -22.31 1.32
CA THR A 71 -0.05 -21.22 2.16
C THR A 71 0.60 -19.90 1.76
N THR A 72 1.93 -19.84 1.70
CA THR A 72 2.67 -18.63 1.29
C THR A 72 2.28 -18.14 -0.12
N ALA A 73 2.10 -19.08 -1.06
CA ALA A 73 1.66 -18.72 -2.42
C ALA A 73 0.25 -18.12 -2.43
N GLY A 74 -0.67 -18.65 -1.64
CA GLY A 74 -2.02 -18.13 -1.52
C GLY A 74 -2.08 -16.78 -0.81
N GLU A 75 -1.36 -16.65 0.30
CA GLU A 75 -1.26 -15.37 1.05
C GLU A 75 -0.68 -14.25 0.19
N LYS A 76 0.35 -14.55 -0.60
CA LYS A 76 0.95 -13.60 -1.53
C LYS A 76 -0.07 -13.09 -2.56
N GLU A 77 -0.92 -13.96 -3.07
CA GLU A 77 -1.95 -13.58 -4.05
C GLU A 77 -3.06 -12.76 -3.39
N ILE A 78 -3.49 -13.14 -2.19
CA ILE A 78 -4.50 -12.39 -1.42
C ILE A 78 -3.99 -11.00 -1.07
N ALA A 79 -2.70 -10.89 -0.71
CA ALA A 79 -2.05 -9.61 -0.39
C ALA A 79 -1.68 -8.80 -1.64
N ALA A 80 -1.76 -9.39 -2.84
CA ALA A 80 -1.49 -8.68 -4.08
C ALA A 80 -2.54 -7.57 -4.29
N ASN A 81 -2.08 -6.39 -4.69
CA ASN A 81 -2.92 -5.22 -4.96
C ASN A 81 -3.68 -4.64 -3.74
N VAL A 82 -3.35 -5.07 -2.52
CA VAL A 82 -3.84 -4.41 -1.30
C VAL A 82 -2.90 -3.25 -0.98
N GLU A 83 -3.36 -2.04 -1.18
CA GLU A 83 -2.57 -0.84 -0.96
C GLU A 83 -3.36 0.20 -0.18
N THR A 84 -2.76 0.74 0.86
CA THR A 84 -3.25 1.96 1.52
C THR A 84 -2.22 3.06 1.26
N VAL A 85 -2.65 4.10 0.55
CA VAL A 85 -1.82 5.26 0.22
C VAL A 85 -2.49 6.51 0.75
N ILE A 86 -1.76 7.25 1.55
CA ILE A 86 -2.22 8.53 2.10
C ILE A 86 -1.23 9.61 1.66
N GLU A 87 -1.74 10.65 1.01
CA GLU A 87 -0.96 11.82 0.63
C GLU A 87 -1.43 13.02 1.46
N MET A 88 -0.51 13.65 2.15
CA MET A 88 -0.79 14.79 3.01
C MET A 88 0.17 15.93 2.73
N GLN A 89 -0.36 17.15 2.75
CA GLN A 89 0.44 18.37 2.80
C GLN A 89 0.67 18.74 4.26
N LEU A 90 1.95 18.85 4.64
CA LEU A 90 2.32 19.24 6.00
C LEU A 90 2.09 20.73 6.22
N SER A 91 1.66 21.05 7.43
CA SER A 91 1.67 22.41 7.95
C SER A 91 2.89 22.54 8.86
N ASP A 92 3.62 23.66 8.78
CA ASP A 92 4.75 23.93 9.68
C ASP A 92 4.21 24.18 11.11
N SER A 93 3.92 23.10 11.82
CA SER A 93 3.40 23.12 13.19
C SER A 93 4.45 22.59 14.17
N PRO A 94 4.63 23.19 15.35
CA PRO A 94 5.53 22.68 16.35
C PRO A 94 5.20 21.22 16.74
N GLY A 95 6.21 20.35 16.76
CA GLY A 95 6.06 18.93 17.06
C GLY A 95 5.65 18.08 15.85
N CYS A 96 5.65 18.66 14.62
CA CYS A 96 5.34 17.96 13.38
C CYS A 96 6.21 18.51 12.22
N VAL A 97 7.50 18.67 12.46
CA VAL A 97 8.45 19.21 11.48
C VAL A 97 9.18 18.07 10.80
N TYR A 98 8.99 17.96 9.48
CA TYR A 98 9.71 16.95 8.70
C TYR A 98 11.21 17.23 8.67
N GLY A 99 12.00 16.22 9.01
CA GLY A 99 13.45 16.30 9.13
C GLY A 99 13.94 16.57 10.56
N GLU A 100 13.06 16.96 11.50
CA GLU A 100 13.38 17.15 12.92
C GLU A 100 12.62 16.13 13.79
N ASP A 101 11.30 16.07 13.66
CA ASP A 101 10.43 15.20 14.48
C ASP A 101 10.24 13.83 13.85
N PHE A 102 10.29 13.74 12.53
CA PHE A 102 10.20 12.48 11.76
C PHE A 102 10.84 12.61 10.37
N THR A 103 11.19 11.46 9.77
CA THR A 103 11.88 11.35 8.47
C THR A 103 11.30 10.21 7.64
N LEU A 104 11.88 9.99 6.45
CA LEU A 104 11.58 8.82 5.61
C LEU A 104 11.85 7.52 6.36
N GLY A 105 10.92 6.57 6.25
CA GLY A 105 10.98 5.26 6.91
C GLY A 105 10.41 5.25 8.33
N ASP A 106 10.07 6.41 8.89
CA ASP A 106 9.43 6.47 10.21
C ASP A 106 7.94 6.13 10.10
N ILE A 107 7.41 5.48 11.14
CA ILE A 107 5.99 5.22 11.28
C ILE A 107 5.35 6.40 12.01
N VAL A 108 4.37 7.03 11.37
CA VAL A 108 3.59 8.14 11.94
C VAL A 108 2.13 7.74 12.08
N THR A 109 1.44 8.34 13.04
CA THR A 109 -0.01 8.16 13.17
C THR A 109 -0.73 9.19 12.33
N VAL A 110 -1.56 8.75 11.41
CA VAL A 110 -2.42 9.61 10.58
C VAL A 110 -3.84 9.51 11.08
N ASP A 111 -4.44 10.64 11.37
CA ASP A 111 -5.88 10.75 11.58
C ASP A 111 -6.53 11.27 10.29
N ALA A 112 -7.06 10.35 9.50
CA ALA A 112 -7.71 10.64 8.22
C ALA A 112 -9.21 10.97 8.36
N GLY A 113 -9.62 11.42 9.54
CA GLY A 113 -10.99 11.82 9.83
C GLY A 113 -11.98 10.67 9.69
N ILE A 114 -12.90 10.78 8.72
CA ILE A 114 -13.95 9.76 8.46
C ILE A 114 -13.38 8.40 8.03
N TYR A 115 -12.15 8.37 7.53
CA TYR A 115 -11.49 7.14 7.08
C TYR A 115 -10.77 6.40 8.21
N GLY A 116 -10.62 7.02 9.39
CA GLY A 116 -10.04 6.40 10.59
C GLY A 116 -8.60 6.80 10.85
N LYS A 117 -7.97 6.06 11.78
CA LYS A 117 -6.58 6.29 12.19
C LYS A 117 -5.69 5.15 11.74
N TYR A 118 -4.52 5.52 11.23
CA TYR A 118 -3.54 4.58 10.66
C TYR A 118 -2.16 4.87 11.24
N ASP A 119 -1.46 3.82 11.69
CA ASP A 119 -0.02 3.88 11.93
C ASP A 119 0.67 3.42 10.66
N ILE A 120 1.31 4.35 9.94
CA ILE A 120 1.74 4.12 8.57
C ILE A 120 3.13 4.72 8.33
N GLU A 121 3.92 4.05 7.49
CA GLU A 121 5.29 4.44 7.17
C GLU A 121 5.33 5.61 6.17
N VAL A 122 6.25 6.54 6.39
CA VAL A 122 6.56 7.63 5.47
C VAL A 122 7.45 7.11 4.34
N VAL A 123 6.88 6.94 3.17
CA VAL A 123 7.57 6.33 2.01
C VAL A 123 8.23 7.37 1.11
N SER A 124 7.62 8.55 0.98
CA SER A 124 8.16 9.61 0.14
C SER A 124 7.84 10.98 0.71
N ALA A 125 8.75 11.94 0.48
CA ALA A 125 8.53 13.33 0.81
C ALA A 125 9.01 14.21 -0.36
N GLU A 126 8.11 15.05 -0.86
CA GLU A 126 8.41 16.07 -1.86
C GLU A 126 8.46 17.43 -1.19
N ILE A 127 9.58 18.12 -1.33
CA ILE A 127 9.80 19.43 -0.72
C ILE A 127 9.92 20.48 -1.83
N ASN A 128 8.95 21.37 -1.86
CA ASN A 128 8.89 22.45 -2.82
C ASN A 128 9.23 23.79 -2.15
N TYR A 129 10.30 24.42 -2.59
CA TYR A 129 10.72 25.72 -2.10
C TYR A 129 10.22 26.81 -3.06
N THR A 130 9.46 27.75 -2.51
CA THR A 130 9.07 28.98 -3.19
C THR A 130 9.77 30.17 -2.53
N ALA A 131 9.64 31.40 -3.09
CA ALA A 131 10.28 32.56 -2.53
C ALA A 131 9.86 32.88 -1.09
N ASP A 132 8.62 32.50 -0.73
CA ASP A 132 8.00 32.91 0.53
C ASP A 132 7.72 31.75 1.49
N ARG A 133 7.77 30.49 1.00
CA ARG A 133 7.41 29.32 1.82
C ARG A 133 8.05 28.02 1.35
N ARG A 134 8.07 27.06 2.26
CA ARG A 134 8.41 25.66 2.02
C ARG A 134 7.13 24.83 2.09
N ASP A 135 6.76 24.19 1.01
CA ASP A 135 5.64 23.26 0.96
C ASP A 135 6.18 21.82 0.99
N ILE A 136 5.66 20.99 1.89
CA ILE A 136 6.06 19.60 2.01
C ILE A 136 4.84 18.72 1.80
N ILE A 137 4.93 17.82 0.82
CA ILE A 137 3.94 16.80 0.55
C ILE A 137 4.57 15.46 0.90
N ILE A 138 3.92 14.69 1.76
CA ILE A 138 4.37 13.35 2.13
C ILE A 138 3.42 12.31 1.59
N ILE A 139 3.99 11.17 1.21
CA ILE A 139 3.27 9.98 0.80
C ILE A 139 3.55 8.90 1.85
N LEU A 140 2.49 8.33 2.36
CA LEU A 140 2.47 7.35 3.43
C LEU A 140 1.89 6.03 2.93
N GLY A 141 2.43 4.92 3.42
CA GLY A 141 1.97 3.58 3.07
C GLY A 141 2.71 2.96 1.90
N SER A 142 2.04 2.11 1.13
CA SER A 142 2.66 1.55 -0.06
C SER A 142 2.85 2.65 -1.10
N GLU A 143 3.99 2.67 -1.79
CA GLU A 143 4.11 3.46 -3.01
C GLU A 143 3.14 2.88 -4.05
N GLY A 144 1.88 3.29 -3.98
CA GLY A 144 0.91 2.93 -4.99
C GLY A 144 1.48 3.22 -6.37
N THR A 145 1.15 2.38 -7.32
CA THR A 145 1.55 2.55 -8.72
C THR A 145 0.98 3.88 -9.23
N ASN A 146 1.70 4.94 -8.91
CA ASN A 146 1.29 6.28 -9.33
C ASN A 146 1.39 6.32 -10.86
N ILE A 147 0.27 6.59 -11.53
CA ILE A 147 0.19 6.73 -13.00
C ILE A 147 1.29 7.67 -13.51
N VAL A 148 1.61 8.72 -12.74
CA VAL A 148 2.71 9.65 -13.07
C VAL A 148 4.08 8.96 -13.02
N ARG A 149 4.30 8.02 -12.09
CA ARG A 149 5.53 7.22 -12.03
C ARG A 149 5.58 6.23 -13.19
N MET A 150 4.48 5.54 -13.49
CA MET A 150 4.39 4.67 -14.67
C MET A 150 4.68 5.46 -15.97
N ILE A 151 4.12 6.66 -16.12
CA ILE A 151 4.39 7.51 -17.27
C ILE A 151 5.86 7.95 -17.30
N LYS A 152 6.45 8.32 -16.16
CA LYS A 152 7.89 8.67 -16.06
C LYS A 152 8.79 7.46 -16.38
N ASP A 153 8.42 6.28 -15.92
CA ASP A 153 9.18 5.04 -16.17
C ASP A 153 9.04 4.59 -17.63
N VAL A 154 7.86 4.71 -18.21
CA VAL A 154 7.64 4.50 -19.65
C VAL A 154 8.40 5.51 -20.48
N ALA A 155 8.39 6.79 -20.11
CA ALA A 155 9.16 7.85 -20.80
C ALA A 155 10.67 7.64 -20.66
N LYS A 156 11.15 7.16 -19.52
CA LYS A 156 12.57 6.84 -19.28
C LYS A 156 13.06 5.66 -20.13
N ASN A 157 12.19 4.65 -20.30
CA ASN A 157 12.51 3.40 -20.99
C ASN A 157 12.15 3.44 -22.48
N ASN A 158 11.50 4.49 -22.96
CA ASN A 158 11.14 4.65 -24.37
C ASN A 158 12.04 5.69 -25.03
N PRO A 159 13.02 5.28 -25.88
CA PRO A 159 13.95 6.21 -26.53
C PRO A 159 13.27 7.19 -27.50
N VAL A 160 12.03 6.93 -27.92
CA VAL A 160 11.27 7.77 -28.86
C VAL A 160 10.68 9.01 -28.18
N LEU A 161 10.57 9.02 -26.84
CA LEU A 161 10.00 10.13 -26.08
C LEU A 161 11.05 11.07 -25.46
N ARG A 162 12.33 10.87 -25.81
CA ARG A 162 13.40 11.82 -25.43
C ARG A 162 13.45 12.94 -26.47
N VAL A 163 12.74 14.03 -26.19
CA VAL A 163 12.90 15.32 -26.89
C VAL A 163 13.82 16.19 -26.05
#